data_a49f3c2b6453605c3902d05131881b35
#
_entry.id   a49f3c2b6453605c3902d05131881b35
#
_cell.length_a   1.000
_cell.length_b   1.000
_cell.length_c   1.000
_cell.angle_alpha   90.00
_cell.angle_beta   90.00
_cell.angle_gamma   90.00
#
_symmetry.space_group_name_H-M   'P 1'
#
loop_
_entity.id
_entity.type
_entity.pdbx_description
1 polymer ?
#
loop_
_entity_poly.entity_id
_entity_poly.type
_entity_poly.pdbx_seq_one_letter_code
_entity_poly.pdbx_strand_id
1 'polypeptide(L)'
;MKYRRARFTAVAAVLALVAAGCSLEQAASRDTVKVVVGYQSKTINTVTAGTLLRAKGFLEQRLSKLTADGGKKYQVEWQDYDTGAPITAQMVAEKIDIGSMGDYPLLINGSRTQANERSRTEFVSVTGYQPRGSLNMIVVNRDSPVQSLHDLAGKKVSSSVGSASDGLLRQALSRGGIDPKSGVEVLNQQPQIGASALESGQVQALSQFVAWPGLLVFQDKAELLFDGAELNVPTFHGVVARRDYSNQHPEVLDAFIQAQLDATDFLHQRPLEAAKLVADGSGLPQEVVYLYNGPGGTSFDTPLKPQLIQAFKGDVPYLKSIGDFADLDIDGFVNDAPLRKAFADRGLDYNAAVGNFANPAPISGTDPVANRPVTDAALASEVWLDGQDTAQPAADPTALLRAVKQARAQGKKVRAAYVPDAELGTRWFADKALWVRAGDTYLPFTTPAAAQRYLTAHPGGTQLSYEQAVGEVRS
;
A
#
# COMPACT_ATOMS: atom_id res chain seq x y z
N MET A 1 33.95 -33.55 -63.58
CA MET A 1 33.27 -34.17 -62.41
C MET A 1 33.90 -33.81 -61.05
N LYS A 2 34.74 -32.80 -60.90
CA LYS A 2 35.40 -32.43 -59.63
C LYS A 2 34.73 -31.24 -58.89
N TYR A 3 33.86 -30.48 -59.51
CA TYR A 3 33.21 -29.28 -58.90
C TYR A 3 31.86 -29.55 -58.23
N ARG A 4 31.26 -30.72 -58.37
CA ARG A 4 29.96 -31.07 -57.72
C ARG A 4 30.09 -31.59 -56.30
N ARG A 5 31.27 -32.13 -55.88
CA ARG A 5 31.47 -32.65 -54.52
C ARG A 5 31.82 -31.58 -53.48
N ALA A 6 32.39 -30.43 -53.90
CA ALA A 6 32.72 -29.34 -52.96
C ALA A 6 31.51 -28.53 -52.49
N ARG A 7 30.42 -28.49 -53.30
CA ARG A 7 29.20 -27.76 -52.93
C ARG A 7 28.34 -28.50 -51.88
N PHE A 8 28.35 -29.81 -51.83
CA PHE A 8 27.59 -30.60 -50.86
C PHE A 8 28.23 -30.59 -49.47
N THR A 9 29.55 -30.50 -49.37
CA THR A 9 30.26 -30.42 -48.09
C THR A 9 30.11 -29.05 -47.42
N ALA A 10 30.02 -27.96 -48.17
CA ALA A 10 29.82 -26.63 -47.61
C ALA A 10 28.39 -26.43 -47.06
N VAL A 11 27.37 -27.02 -47.74
CA VAL A 11 25.97 -26.95 -47.26
C VAL A 11 25.75 -27.79 -45.98
N ALA A 12 26.40 -28.93 -45.88
CA ALA A 12 26.32 -29.77 -44.68
C ALA A 12 27.01 -29.11 -43.46
N ALA A 13 28.12 -28.39 -43.65
CA ALA A 13 28.80 -27.67 -42.59
C ALA A 13 28.01 -26.45 -42.06
N VAL A 14 27.33 -25.73 -42.97
CA VAL A 14 26.45 -24.59 -42.57
C VAL A 14 25.20 -25.06 -41.84
N LEU A 15 24.58 -26.19 -42.22
CA LEU A 15 23.45 -26.79 -41.54
C LEU A 15 23.85 -27.34 -40.13
N ALA A 16 25.04 -27.86 -39.97
CA ALA A 16 25.53 -28.32 -38.66
C ALA A 16 25.84 -27.16 -37.69
N LEU A 17 26.30 -26.00 -38.20
CA LEU A 17 26.52 -24.79 -37.40
C LEU A 17 25.22 -24.13 -36.96
N VAL A 18 24.16 -24.14 -37.76
CA VAL A 18 22.84 -23.61 -37.41
C VAL A 18 22.15 -24.55 -36.38
N ALA A 19 22.29 -25.86 -36.50
CA ALA A 19 21.75 -26.82 -35.54
C ALA A 19 22.50 -26.77 -34.18
N ALA A 20 23.81 -26.52 -34.19
CA ALA A 20 24.58 -26.34 -32.94
C ALA A 20 24.27 -24.99 -32.28
N GLY A 21 24.01 -23.91 -33.04
CA GLY A 21 23.56 -22.62 -32.51
C GLY A 21 22.21 -22.72 -31.78
N CYS A 22 21.23 -23.37 -32.40
CA CYS A 22 19.91 -23.59 -31.75
C CYS A 22 19.98 -24.50 -30.52
N SER A 23 20.87 -25.48 -30.50
CA SER A 23 21.04 -26.38 -29.34
C SER A 23 21.76 -25.72 -28.16
N LEU A 24 22.68 -24.78 -28.42
CA LEU A 24 23.37 -23.99 -27.40
C LEU A 24 22.46 -22.92 -26.78
N GLU A 25 21.63 -22.28 -27.59
CA GLU A 25 20.64 -21.32 -27.12
C GLU A 25 19.53 -22.01 -26.31
N GLN A 26 19.09 -23.20 -26.73
CA GLN A 26 18.12 -24.02 -26.04
C GLN A 26 18.69 -24.67 -24.74
N ALA A 27 19.97 -24.99 -24.69
CA ALA A 27 20.65 -25.45 -23.49
C ALA A 27 20.84 -24.30 -22.48
N ALA A 28 21.24 -23.10 -22.94
CA ALA A 28 21.37 -21.92 -22.11
C ALA A 28 20.03 -21.46 -21.52
N SER A 29 18.90 -21.69 -22.24
CA SER A 29 17.56 -21.38 -21.73
C SER A 29 17.04 -22.38 -20.70
N ARG A 30 17.54 -23.61 -20.70
CA ARG A 30 17.15 -24.64 -19.73
C ARG A 30 17.73 -24.43 -18.34
N ASP A 31 18.83 -23.70 -18.23
CA ASP A 31 19.49 -23.39 -16.96
C ASP A 31 19.04 -22.08 -16.31
N THR A 32 18.14 -21.34 -16.94
CA THR A 32 17.65 -20.05 -16.43
C THR A 32 16.22 -20.17 -15.95
N VAL A 33 15.99 -19.89 -14.66
CA VAL A 33 14.68 -19.78 -14.05
C VAL A 33 14.16 -18.36 -14.24
N LYS A 34 13.01 -18.23 -14.93
CA LYS A 34 12.30 -16.95 -15.03
C LYS A 34 11.45 -16.74 -13.77
N VAL A 35 11.51 -15.55 -13.19
CA VAL A 35 10.74 -15.13 -12.02
C VAL A 35 9.93 -13.92 -12.43
N VAL A 36 8.61 -14.03 -12.54
CA VAL A 36 7.74 -12.93 -12.93
C VAL A 36 6.99 -12.40 -11.72
N VAL A 37 7.25 -11.13 -11.37
CA VAL A 37 6.64 -10.46 -10.23
C VAL A 37 5.66 -9.38 -10.70
N GLY A 38 4.38 -9.53 -10.33
CA GLY A 38 3.35 -8.51 -10.55
C GLY A 38 3.24 -7.58 -9.35
N TYR A 39 3.32 -6.28 -9.58
CA TYR A 39 3.23 -5.27 -8.51
C TYR A 39 2.44 -4.04 -8.94
N GLN A 40 2.24 -3.10 -8.03
CA GLN A 40 1.48 -1.89 -8.25
C GLN A 40 2.30 -0.69 -7.76
N SER A 41 2.95 0.06 -8.67
CA SER A 41 3.87 1.13 -8.29
C SER A 41 3.20 2.28 -7.51
N LYS A 42 1.92 2.57 -7.80
CA LYS A 42 1.16 3.65 -7.17
C LYS A 42 0.32 3.20 -5.96
N THR A 43 0.30 1.90 -5.65
CA THR A 43 -0.32 1.36 -4.43
C THR A 43 0.75 1.21 -3.37
N ILE A 44 1.04 2.31 -2.68
CA ILE A 44 2.28 2.49 -1.89
C ILE A 44 2.33 1.73 -0.57
N ASN A 45 1.31 1.02 -0.18
CA ASN A 45 1.34 0.06 0.93
C ASN A 45 1.78 -1.36 0.52
N THR A 46 2.11 -1.57 -0.77
CA THR A 46 2.74 -2.80 -1.28
C THR A 46 4.23 -2.64 -1.58
N VAL A 47 4.84 -1.50 -1.26
CA VAL A 47 6.19 -1.13 -1.69
C VAL A 47 7.28 -2.11 -1.28
N THR A 48 7.12 -2.77 -0.12
CA THR A 48 8.08 -3.77 0.39
C THR A 48 8.06 -5.09 -0.38
N ALA A 49 7.05 -5.32 -1.22
CA ALA A 49 6.97 -6.43 -2.17
C ALA A 49 6.93 -5.95 -3.64
N GLY A 50 7.16 -4.66 -3.88
CA GLY A 50 7.08 -4.04 -5.20
C GLY A 50 8.11 -2.93 -5.39
N THR A 51 7.65 -1.68 -5.45
CA THR A 51 8.45 -0.53 -5.88
C THR A 51 9.76 -0.36 -5.12
N LEU A 52 9.74 -0.42 -3.78
CA LEU A 52 10.95 -0.27 -2.96
C LEU A 52 11.88 -1.47 -3.09
N LEU A 53 11.33 -2.69 -3.03
CA LEU A 53 12.08 -3.93 -3.17
C LEU A 53 12.81 -3.98 -4.51
N ARG A 54 12.11 -3.63 -5.60
CA ARG A 54 12.66 -3.52 -6.95
C ARG A 54 13.72 -2.40 -7.04
N ALA A 55 13.45 -1.20 -6.51
CA ALA A 55 14.37 -0.07 -6.58
C ALA A 55 15.71 -0.36 -5.87
N LYS A 56 15.68 -1.15 -4.79
CA LYS A 56 16.87 -1.60 -4.07
C LYS A 56 17.53 -2.83 -4.69
N GLY A 57 16.84 -3.54 -5.60
CA GLY A 57 17.34 -4.78 -6.22
C GLY A 57 17.55 -5.92 -5.22
N PHE A 58 16.78 -5.95 -4.12
CA PHE A 58 16.99 -6.93 -3.06
C PHE A 58 16.74 -8.37 -3.51
N LEU A 59 15.73 -8.61 -4.37
CA LEU A 59 15.47 -9.94 -4.92
C LEU A 59 16.60 -10.39 -5.84
N GLU A 60 17.01 -9.54 -6.75
CA GLU A 60 18.10 -9.82 -7.71
C GLU A 60 19.41 -10.12 -6.99
N GLN A 61 19.72 -9.38 -5.92
CA GLN A 61 20.92 -9.61 -5.10
C GLN A 61 20.89 -10.99 -4.46
N ARG A 62 19.75 -11.41 -3.89
CA ARG A 62 19.60 -12.73 -3.26
C ARG A 62 19.67 -13.86 -4.27
N LEU A 63 19.01 -13.72 -5.42
CA LEU A 63 19.04 -14.71 -6.49
C LEU A 63 20.45 -14.83 -7.13
N SER A 64 21.17 -13.71 -7.28
CA SER A 64 22.56 -13.70 -7.75
C SER A 64 23.48 -14.46 -6.79
N LYS A 65 23.25 -14.36 -5.47
CA LYS A 65 23.98 -15.13 -4.48
C LYS A 65 23.73 -16.63 -4.61
N LEU A 66 22.45 -17.03 -4.78
CA LEU A 66 22.12 -18.45 -5.04
C LEU A 66 22.81 -18.98 -6.30
N THR A 67 22.90 -18.16 -7.36
CA THR A 67 23.64 -18.53 -8.59
C THR A 67 25.14 -18.70 -8.30
N ALA A 68 25.75 -17.80 -7.54
CA ALA A 68 27.16 -17.85 -7.18
C ALA A 68 27.50 -19.07 -6.32
N ASP A 69 26.59 -19.51 -5.46
CA ASP A 69 26.69 -20.67 -4.62
C ASP A 69 26.45 -22.00 -5.39
N GLY A 70 26.42 -21.97 -6.73
CA GLY A 70 26.28 -23.15 -7.61
C GLY A 70 24.84 -23.47 -7.98
N GLY A 71 23.88 -22.56 -7.71
CA GLY A 71 22.50 -22.66 -8.14
C GLY A 71 22.27 -22.35 -9.62
N LYS A 72 20.99 -22.37 -10.02
CA LYS A 72 20.56 -21.99 -11.38
C LYS A 72 20.79 -20.50 -11.61
N LYS A 73 20.73 -20.08 -12.88
CA LYS A 73 20.59 -18.65 -13.23
C LYS A 73 19.15 -18.22 -13.05
N TYR A 74 18.94 -16.98 -12.60
CA TYR A 74 17.61 -16.41 -12.40
C TYR A 74 17.48 -15.12 -13.22
N GLN A 75 16.30 -14.93 -13.81
CA GLN A 75 15.94 -13.70 -14.53
C GLN A 75 14.64 -13.17 -13.95
N VAL A 76 14.69 -12.02 -13.27
CA VAL A 76 13.52 -11.36 -12.71
C VAL A 76 12.89 -10.44 -13.75
N GLU A 77 11.58 -10.57 -13.93
CA GLU A 77 10.75 -9.67 -14.71
C GLU A 77 9.71 -9.02 -13.80
N TRP A 78 9.72 -7.69 -13.75
CA TRP A 78 8.76 -6.91 -12.99
C TRP A 78 7.65 -6.38 -13.90
N GLN A 79 6.39 -6.65 -13.55
CA GLN A 79 5.22 -6.18 -14.30
C GLN A 79 4.39 -5.26 -13.41
N ASP A 80 4.28 -3.98 -13.83
CA ASP A 80 3.55 -2.93 -13.09
C ASP A 80 2.10 -2.84 -13.56
N TYR A 81 1.17 -2.72 -12.60
CA TYR A 81 -0.27 -2.65 -12.84
C TYR A 81 -0.92 -1.58 -11.96
N ASP A 82 -2.01 -0.98 -12.44
CA ASP A 82 -2.75 0.02 -11.68
C ASP A 82 -3.59 -0.57 -10.54
N THR A 83 -4.00 -1.85 -10.65
CA THR A 83 -4.86 -2.56 -9.67
C THR A 83 -4.52 -4.05 -9.60
N GLY A 84 -5.07 -4.76 -8.58
CA GLY A 84 -4.83 -6.20 -8.40
C GLY A 84 -5.55 -7.11 -9.40
N ALA A 85 -6.63 -6.66 -10.04
CA ALA A 85 -7.41 -7.50 -10.94
C ALA A 85 -6.63 -7.98 -12.17
N PRO A 86 -5.83 -7.16 -12.88
CA PRO A 86 -4.96 -7.63 -13.95
C PRO A 86 -3.89 -8.62 -13.47
N ILE A 87 -3.32 -8.42 -12.27
CA ILE A 87 -2.36 -9.37 -11.69
C ILE A 87 -3.01 -10.74 -11.54
N THR A 88 -4.23 -10.80 -10.97
CA THR A 88 -5.00 -12.04 -10.84
C THR A 88 -5.23 -12.70 -12.19
N ALA A 89 -5.62 -11.95 -13.23
CA ALA A 89 -5.83 -12.50 -14.56
C ALA A 89 -4.55 -13.11 -15.16
N GLN A 90 -3.40 -12.47 -14.93
CA GLN A 90 -2.11 -13.00 -15.38
C GLN A 90 -1.66 -14.23 -14.56
N MET A 91 -1.98 -14.31 -13.27
CA MET A 91 -1.71 -15.50 -12.45
C MET A 91 -2.56 -16.69 -12.88
N VAL A 92 -3.86 -16.46 -13.17
CA VAL A 92 -4.73 -17.49 -13.77
C VAL A 92 -4.18 -18.00 -15.11
N ALA A 93 -3.57 -17.11 -15.91
CA ALA A 93 -2.92 -17.45 -17.17
C ALA A 93 -1.48 -17.98 -17.01
N GLU A 94 -1.03 -18.25 -15.79
CA GLU A 94 0.31 -18.75 -15.45
C GLU A 94 1.48 -17.83 -15.91
N LYS A 95 1.22 -16.52 -16.06
CA LYS A 95 2.19 -15.53 -16.55
C LYS A 95 2.85 -14.69 -15.45
N ILE A 96 2.31 -14.69 -14.25
CA ILE A 96 2.89 -14.10 -13.05
C ILE A 96 3.04 -15.18 -12.00
N ASP A 97 4.18 -15.23 -11.33
CA ASP A 97 4.52 -16.23 -10.33
C ASP A 97 4.26 -15.73 -8.91
N ILE A 98 4.60 -14.46 -8.65
CA ILE A 98 4.41 -13.78 -7.36
C ILE A 98 3.71 -12.46 -7.62
N GLY A 99 2.69 -12.12 -6.82
CA GLY A 99 1.92 -10.88 -6.97
C GLY A 99 1.60 -10.23 -5.63
N SER A 100 1.51 -8.89 -5.61
CA SER A 100 1.09 -8.15 -4.40
C SER A 100 -0.17 -7.33 -4.67
N MET A 101 -1.12 -7.36 -3.71
CA MET A 101 -2.42 -6.70 -3.87
C MET A 101 -3.13 -6.50 -2.53
N GLY A 102 -4.22 -5.72 -2.53
CA GLY A 102 -5.05 -5.50 -1.35
C GLY A 102 -5.92 -6.69 -0.96
N ASP A 103 -6.58 -6.61 0.17
CA ASP A 103 -7.43 -7.64 0.79
C ASP A 103 -8.53 -8.17 -0.16
N TYR A 104 -9.38 -7.30 -0.71
CA TYR A 104 -10.41 -7.73 -1.67
C TYR A 104 -9.83 -8.36 -2.95
N PRO A 105 -8.82 -7.78 -3.61
CA PRO A 105 -8.12 -8.46 -4.71
C PRO A 105 -7.51 -9.81 -4.32
N LEU A 106 -7.02 -9.98 -3.07
CA LEU A 106 -6.52 -11.26 -2.57
C LEU A 106 -7.64 -12.31 -2.49
N LEU A 107 -8.84 -11.94 -1.97
CA LEU A 107 -10.02 -12.81 -1.96
C LEU A 107 -10.42 -13.24 -3.38
N ILE A 108 -10.48 -12.27 -4.31
CA ILE A 108 -10.79 -12.53 -5.72
C ILE A 108 -9.74 -13.45 -6.34
N ASN A 109 -8.47 -13.22 -6.03
CA ASN A 109 -7.37 -14.03 -6.52
C ASN A 109 -7.52 -15.49 -6.05
N GLY A 110 -7.65 -15.70 -4.74
CA GLY A 110 -7.85 -17.04 -4.19
C GLY A 110 -9.10 -17.74 -4.76
N SER A 111 -10.23 -17.03 -4.82
CA SER A 111 -11.48 -17.57 -5.39
C SER A 111 -11.35 -18.02 -6.85
N ARG A 112 -10.61 -17.27 -7.67
CA ARG A 112 -10.45 -17.59 -9.10
C ARG A 112 -9.37 -18.62 -9.39
N THR A 113 -8.34 -18.71 -8.55
CA THR A 113 -7.19 -19.58 -8.80
C THR A 113 -7.34 -20.97 -8.19
N GLN A 114 -8.15 -21.13 -7.12
CA GLN A 114 -8.26 -22.40 -6.39
C GLN A 114 -8.82 -23.59 -7.20
N ALA A 115 -9.58 -23.31 -8.26
CA ALA A 115 -10.21 -24.35 -9.07
C ALA A 115 -9.22 -25.14 -9.97
N ASN A 116 -8.01 -24.60 -10.19
CA ASN A 116 -6.99 -25.18 -11.06
C ASN A 116 -5.65 -25.25 -10.33
N GLU A 117 -5.14 -26.46 -10.11
CA GLU A 117 -3.87 -26.67 -9.38
C GLU A 117 -2.68 -25.89 -9.96
N ARG A 118 -2.61 -25.72 -11.29
CA ARG A 118 -1.50 -25.00 -11.94
C ARG A 118 -1.52 -23.49 -11.71
N SER A 119 -2.71 -22.91 -11.58
CA SER A 119 -2.89 -21.48 -11.30
C SER A 119 -3.13 -21.20 -9.82
N ARG A 120 -3.35 -22.24 -9.00
CA ARG A 120 -3.61 -22.09 -7.56
C ARG A 120 -2.55 -21.22 -6.90
N THR A 121 -3.02 -20.25 -6.13
CA THR A 121 -2.16 -19.34 -5.37
C THR A 121 -2.29 -19.58 -3.88
N GLU A 122 -1.30 -19.14 -3.13
CA GLU A 122 -1.27 -19.12 -1.67
C GLU A 122 -0.92 -17.71 -1.19
N PHE A 123 -1.60 -17.25 -0.14
CA PHE A 123 -1.30 -16.00 0.54
C PHE A 123 -0.15 -16.22 1.52
N VAL A 124 1.03 -15.64 1.23
CA VAL A 124 2.28 -16.02 1.88
C VAL A 124 2.86 -14.95 2.80
N SER A 125 2.49 -13.67 2.65
CA SER A 125 2.94 -12.60 3.54
C SER A 125 2.06 -11.37 3.46
N VAL A 126 2.05 -10.53 4.51
CA VAL A 126 1.51 -9.17 4.50
C VAL A 126 2.58 -8.21 4.02
N THR A 127 2.22 -7.09 3.38
CA THR A 127 3.14 -5.99 3.07
C THR A 127 2.97 -4.83 4.02
N GLY A 128 1.72 -4.42 4.22
CA GLY A 128 1.36 -3.35 5.15
C GLY A 128 -0.13 -3.41 5.49
N TYR A 129 -0.48 -2.92 6.66
CA TYR A 129 -1.85 -2.90 7.16
C TYR A 129 -2.16 -1.64 7.97
N GLN A 130 -3.46 -1.39 8.15
CA GLN A 130 -3.98 -0.41 9.09
C GLN A 130 -5.04 -1.06 9.98
N PRO A 131 -4.87 -1.01 11.31
CA PRO A 131 -5.76 -1.71 12.23
C PRO A 131 -7.22 -1.28 12.17
N ARG A 132 -7.51 -0.05 11.74
CA ARG A 132 -8.85 0.53 11.66
C ARG A 132 -9.37 0.72 10.24
N GLY A 133 -8.52 0.63 9.20
CA GLY A 133 -8.96 0.69 7.80
C GLY A 133 -8.64 1.98 7.03
N SER A 134 -7.84 2.90 7.57
CA SER A 134 -7.55 4.22 6.97
C SER A 134 -6.71 4.23 5.69
N LEU A 135 -6.44 3.07 5.08
CA LEU A 135 -5.77 2.98 3.77
C LEU A 135 -6.73 3.14 2.59
N ASN A 136 -8.03 3.12 2.83
CA ASN A 136 -9.08 3.30 1.84
C ASN A 136 -9.96 4.46 2.27
N MET A 137 -10.31 5.35 1.35
CA MET A 137 -11.02 6.59 1.67
C MET A 137 -11.97 6.99 0.54
N ILE A 138 -12.97 7.81 0.89
CA ILE A 138 -13.85 8.45 -0.09
C ILE A 138 -13.55 9.95 -0.06
N VAL A 139 -13.25 10.51 -1.23
CA VAL A 139 -13.01 11.94 -1.41
C VAL A 139 -14.05 12.56 -2.34
N VAL A 140 -14.29 13.84 -2.16
CA VAL A 140 -15.16 14.69 -3.00
C VAL A 140 -14.35 15.87 -3.52
N ASN A 141 -14.84 16.56 -4.54
CA ASN A 141 -14.23 17.83 -4.96
C ASN A 141 -14.18 18.81 -3.78
N ARG A 142 -13.16 19.67 -3.75
CA ARG A 142 -12.91 20.64 -2.68
C ARG A 142 -14.13 21.53 -2.36
N ASP A 143 -14.88 21.95 -3.37
CA ASP A 143 -16.07 22.80 -3.20
C ASP A 143 -17.38 22.01 -3.34
N SER A 144 -17.34 20.70 -3.03
CA SER A 144 -18.49 19.83 -3.17
C SER A 144 -19.59 20.16 -2.14
N PRO A 145 -20.87 20.19 -2.54
CA PRO A 145 -21.97 20.27 -1.60
C PRO A 145 -22.21 18.96 -0.81
N VAL A 146 -21.52 17.87 -1.17
CA VAL A 146 -21.61 16.58 -0.50
C VAL A 146 -20.82 16.62 0.79
N GLN A 147 -21.49 16.50 1.93
CA GLN A 147 -20.88 16.60 3.26
C GLN A 147 -20.96 15.29 4.07
N SER A 148 -21.73 14.31 3.58
CA SER A 148 -21.93 13.02 4.24
C SER A 148 -22.14 11.90 3.24
N LEU A 149 -22.03 10.64 3.70
CA LEU A 149 -22.36 9.47 2.87
C LEU A 149 -23.81 9.49 2.38
N HIS A 150 -24.75 10.02 3.18
CA HIS A 150 -26.17 10.12 2.79
C HIS A 150 -26.38 10.99 1.56
N ASP A 151 -25.55 12.01 1.38
CA ASP A 151 -25.61 12.91 0.22
C ASP A 151 -25.20 12.21 -1.08
N LEU A 152 -24.57 11.02 -0.99
CA LEU A 152 -24.19 10.20 -2.15
C LEU A 152 -25.36 9.36 -2.69
N ALA A 153 -26.48 9.23 -1.98
CA ALA A 153 -27.61 8.43 -2.43
C ALA A 153 -28.07 8.84 -3.84
N GLY A 154 -28.12 7.88 -4.75
CA GLY A 154 -28.47 8.06 -6.17
C GLY A 154 -27.44 8.82 -7.01
N LYS A 155 -26.27 9.15 -6.46
CA LYS A 155 -25.21 9.87 -7.18
C LYS A 155 -24.21 8.90 -7.82
N LYS A 156 -23.40 9.45 -8.73
CA LYS A 156 -22.29 8.74 -9.38
C LYS A 156 -21.06 8.76 -8.50
N VAL A 157 -20.50 7.58 -8.21
CA VAL A 157 -19.27 7.40 -7.45
C VAL A 157 -18.29 6.59 -8.31
N SER A 158 -17.08 7.10 -8.51
CA SER A 158 -16.02 6.36 -9.15
C SER A 158 -15.37 5.42 -8.15
N SER A 159 -15.14 4.17 -8.54
CA SER A 159 -14.34 3.20 -7.81
C SER A 159 -13.71 2.19 -8.75
N SER A 160 -12.58 1.62 -8.39
CA SER A 160 -12.01 0.46 -9.08
C SER A 160 -12.69 -0.79 -8.56
N VAL A 161 -13.72 -1.28 -9.26
CA VAL A 161 -14.55 -2.41 -8.80
C VAL A 161 -13.70 -3.65 -8.51
N GLY A 162 -13.91 -4.25 -7.34
CA GLY A 162 -13.13 -5.38 -6.83
C GLY A 162 -11.81 -4.99 -6.15
N SER A 163 -11.51 -3.69 -5.99
CA SER A 163 -10.40 -3.23 -5.16
C SER A 163 -10.78 -3.13 -3.68
N ALA A 164 -9.79 -2.95 -2.81
CA ALA A 164 -10.01 -2.71 -1.38
C ALA A 164 -10.92 -1.49 -1.13
N SER A 165 -10.80 -0.44 -1.95
CA SER A 165 -11.64 0.75 -1.81
C SER A 165 -13.08 0.55 -2.29
N ASP A 166 -13.33 -0.35 -3.24
CA ASP A 166 -14.70 -0.73 -3.60
C ASP A 166 -15.35 -1.52 -2.46
N GLY A 167 -14.61 -2.42 -1.82
CA GLY A 167 -15.03 -3.09 -0.60
C GLY A 167 -15.35 -2.11 0.53
N LEU A 168 -14.48 -1.12 0.78
CA LEU A 168 -14.73 -0.03 1.71
C LEU A 168 -16.04 0.69 1.38
N LEU A 169 -16.24 1.09 0.12
CA LEU A 169 -17.44 1.81 -0.32
C LEU A 169 -18.70 1.00 0.02
N ARG A 170 -18.71 -0.30 -0.29
CA ARG A 170 -19.84 -1.20 0.03
C ARG A 170 -20.11 -1.28 1.52
N GLN A 171 -19.07 -1.42 2.34
CA GLN A 171 -19.21 -1.44 3.80
C GLN A 171 -19.71 -0.09 4.35
N ALA A 172 -19.17 1.02 3.88
CA ALA A 172 -19.55 2.37 4.31
C ALA A 172 -21.02 2.67 3.96
N LEU A 173 -21.46 2.37 2.73
CA LEU A 173 -22.85 2.51 2.32
C LEU A 173 -23.78 1.65 3.18
N SER A 174 -23.46 0.39 3.38
CA SER A 174 -24.26 -0.54 4.21
C SER A 174 -24.42 -0.02 5.64
N ARG A 175 -23.34 0.44 6.29
CA ARG A 175 -23.41 1.04 7.64
C ARG A 175 -24.20 2.35 7.68
N GLY A 176 -24.15 3.14 6.61
CA GLY A 176 -24.94 4.35 6.44
C GLY A 176 -26.41 4.10 6.09
N GLY A 177 -26.86 2.82 6.05
CA GLY A 177 -28.24 2.48 5.68
C GLY A 177 -28.56 2.66 4.20
N ILE A 178 -27.54 2.76 3.35
CA ILE A 178 -27.66 2.89 1.89
C ILE A 178 -27.39 1.51 1.29
N ASP A 179 -28.24 1.08 0.34
CA ASP A 179 -28.05 -0.22 -0.31
C ASP A 179 -26.69 -0.28 -1.03
N PRO A 180 -25.81 -1.22 -0.69
CA PRO A 180 -24.46 -1.26 -1.24
C PRO A 180 -24.39 -1.64 -2.72
N LYS A 181 -25.48 -2.17 -3.31
CA LYS A 181 -25.55 -2.53 -4.73
C LYS A 181 -26.17 -1.45 -5.61
N SER A 182 -27.19 -0.79 -5.11
CA SER A 182 -28.06 0.10 -5.91
C SER A 182 -28.18 1.50 -5.33
N GLY A 183 -27.70 1.76 -4.12
CA GLY A 183 -27.83 3.05 -3.45
C GLY A 183 -27.02 4.18 -4.07
N VAL A 184 -25.98 3.85 -4.85
CA VAL A 184 -25.19 4.78 -5.67
C VAL A 184 -24.93 4.16 -7.05
N GLU A 185 -24.71 4.99 -8.07
CA GLU A 185 -24.25 4.54 -9.39
C GLU A 185 -22.71 4.41 -9.37
N VAL A 186 -22.19 3.20 -9.23
CA VAL A 186 -20.74 2.97 -9.23
C VAL A 186 -20.22 2.90 -10.66
N LEU A 187 -19.32 3.83 -11.01
CA LEU A 187 -18.56 3.81 -12.25
C LEU A 187 -17.25 3.05 -12.01
N ASN A 188 -17.09 1.90 -12.70
CA ASN A 188 -15.85 1.12 -12.65
C ASN A 188 -14.76 1.83 -13.46
N GLN A 189 -13.84 2.48 -12.79
CA GLN A 189 -12.78 3.26 -13.40
C GLN A 189 -11.43 2.97 -12.73
N GLN A 190 -10.38 2.96 -13.54
CA GLN A 190 -9.01 2.96 -13.00
C GLN A 190 -8.77 4.23 -12.19
N PRO A 191 -7.88 4.20 -11.17
CA PRO A 191 -7.74 5.31 -10.23
C PRO A 191 -7.51 6.67 -10.89
N GLN A 192 -6.64 6.75 -11.89
CA GLN A 192 -6.34 8.00 -12.60
C GLN A 192 -7.56 8.53 -13.39
N ILE A 193 -8.33 7.63 -14.01
CA ILE A 193 -9.55 8.01 -14.74
C ILE A 193 -10.61 8.53 -13.76
N GLY A 194 -10.78 7.82 -12.62
CA GLY A 194 -11.68 8.25 -11.55
C GLY A 194 -11.31 9.61 -10.96
N ALA A 195 -10.02 9.88 -10.77
CA ALA A 195 -9.53 11.19 -10.33
C ALA A 195 -9.90 12.30 -11.32
N SER A 196 -9.69 12.07 -12.62
CA SER A 196 -10.07 13.03 -13.67
C SER A 196 -11.60 13.20 -13.77
N ALA A 197 -12.36 12.12 -13.56
CA ALA A 197 -13.82 12.19 -13.54
C ALA A 197 -14.35 12.99 -12.33
N LEU A 198 -13.68 12.90 -11.18
CA LEU A 198 -13.98 13.73 -10.00
C LEU A 198 -13.67 15.20 -10.29
N GLU A 199 -12.48 15.51 -10.79
CA GLU A 199 -12.05 16.89 -11.11
C GLU A 199 -13.00 17.58 -12.11
N SER A 200 -13.50 16.83 -13.10
CA SER A 200 -14.43 17.35 -14.10
C SER A 200 -15.89 17.39 -13.64
N GLY A 201 -16.21 16.89 -12.45
CA GLY A 201 -17.59 16.82 -11.93
C GLY A 201 -18.46 15.73 -12.57
N GLN A 202 -17.86 14.80 -13.34
CA GLN A 202 -18.59 13.66 -13.92
C GLN A 202 -19.05 12.67 -12.84
N VAL A 203 -18.33 12.60 -11.73
CA VAL A 203 -18.71 11.86 -10.51
C VAL A 203 -18.72 12.81 -9.31
N GLN A 204 -19.54 12.52 -8.32
CA GLN A 204 -19.65 13.31 -7.11
C GLN A 204 -18.66 12.89 -6.02
N ALA A 205 -18.19 11.63 -6.07
CA ALA A 205 -17.18 11.14 -5.16
C ALA A 205 -16.27 10.13 -5.85
N LEU A 206 -15.08 9.96 -5.27
CA LEU A 206 -14.09 8.94 -5.64
C LEU A 206 -13.78 8.10 -4.42
N SER A 207 -14.08 6.81 -4.47
CA SER A 207 -13.62 5.83 -3.49
C SER A 207 -12.33 5.19 -3.98
N GLN A 208 -11.21 5.43 -3.28
CA GLN A 208 -9.92 4.89 -3.70
C GLN A 208 -9.01 4.54 -2.51
N PHE A 209 -8.03 3.70 -2.83
CA PHE A 209 -6.96 3.29 -1.93
C PHE A 209 -5.76 4.25 -2.02
N VAL A 210 -4.88 4.15 -1.03
CA VAL A 210 -3.62 4.92 -1.04
C VAL A 210 -2.77 4.60 -2.28
N ALA A 211 -2.15 5.63 -2.93
CA ALA A 211 -1.97 7.01 -2.45
C ALA A 211 -3.02 8.03 -2.97
N TRP A 212 -4.04 7.59 -3.70
CA TRP A 212 -4.90 8.49 -4.48
C TRP A 212 -5.64 9.55 -3.64
N PRO A 213 -6.30 9.21 -2.50
CA PRO A 213 -6.97 10.22 -1.68
C PRO A 213 -6.01 11.30 -1.18
N GLY A 214 -4.88 10.88 -0.59
CA GLY A 214 -3.87 11.83 -0.10
C GLY A 214 -3.21 12.65 -1.21
N LEU A 215 -3.03 12.08 -2.41
CA LEU A 215 -2.51 12.79 -3.58
C LEU A 215 -3.46 13.93 -4.00
N LEU A 216 -4.75 13.64 -4.13
CA LEU A 216 -5.73 14.64 -4.57
C LEU A 216 -5.91 15.76 -3.53
N VAL A 217 -5.90 15.41 -2.24
CA VAL A 217 -5.96 16.40 -1.15
C VAL A 217 -4.67 17.22 -1.08
N PHE A 218 -3.49 16.59 -1.24
CA PHE A 218 -2.21 17.31 -1.31
C PHE A 218 -2.17 18.34 -2.46
N GLN A 219 -2.80 18.01 -3.59
CA GLN A 219 -2.90 18.88 -4.77
C GLN A 219 -4.05 19.93 -4.69
N ASP A 220 -4.73 20.05 -3.56
CA ASP A 220 -5.91 20.92 -3.38
C ASP A 220 -7.08 20.63 -4.35
N LYS A 221 -7.19 19.39 -4.86
CA LYS A 221 -8.23 18.97 -5.81
C LYS A 221 -9.42 18.30 -5.15
N ALA A 222 -9.25 17.79 -3.93
CA ALA A 222 -10.28 17.07 -3.22
C ALA A 222 -10.24 17.34 -1.72
N GLU A 223 -11.34 17.01 -1.04
CA GLU A 223 -11.47 16.93 0.41
C GLU A 223 -11.91 15.53 0.82
N LEU A 224 -11.51 15.12 2.03
CA LEU A 224 -11.89 13.81 2.57
C LEU A 224 -13.35 13.86 3.07
N LEU A 225 -14.18 13.01 2.47
CA LEU A 225 -15.57 12.82 2.90
C LEU A 225 -15.69 11.73 3.96
N PHE A 226 -14.97 10.61 3.75
CA PHE A 226 -15.06 9.45 4.63
C PHE A 226 -13.70 8.78 4.74
N ASP A 227 -13.26 8.60 5.98
CA ASP A 227 -12.07 7.84 6.33
C ASP A 227 -12.45 6.39 6.63
N GLY A 228 -11.78 5.43 6.00
CA GLY A 228 -12.01 4.02 6.27
C GLY A 228 -11.83 3.60 7.73
N ALA A 229 -11.06 4.37 8.51
CA ALA A 229 -10.91 4.15 9.94
C ALA A 229 -12.24 4.24 10.73
N GLU A 230 -13.25 4.92 10.19
CA GLU A 230 -14.60 4.95 10.79
C GLU A 230 -15.26 3.57 10.82
N LEU A 231 -14.88 2.66 9.91
CA LEU A 231 -15.38 1.28 9.92
C LEU A 231 -14.80 0.48 11.07
N ASN A 232 -13.64 0.86 11.58
CA ASN A 232 -12.90 0.16 12.62
C ASN A 232 -12.69 -1.33 12.26
N VAL A 233 -12.37 -1.60 11.00
CA VAL A 233 -12.06 -2.92 10.44
C VAL A 233 -10.66 -2.85 9.87
N PRO A 234 -9.75 -3.78 10.24
CA PRO A 234 -8.43 -3.83 9.64
C PRO A 234 -8.50 -3.97 8.12
N THR A 235 -7.66 -3.22 7.41
CA THR A 235 -7.39 -3.43 5.98
C THR A 235 -5.90 -3.67 5.78
N PHE A 236 -5.54 -4.45 4.78
CA PHE A 236 -4.16 -4.84 4.55
C PHE A 236 -3.88 -5.12 3.09
N HIS A 237 -2.61 -5.21 2.75
CA HIS A 237 -2.11 -5.69 1.48
C HIS A 237 -1.17 -6.85 1.72
N GLY A 238 -1.06 -7.75 0.76
CA GLY A 238 -0.21 -8.90 0.92
C GLY A 238 0.27 -9.49 -0.40
N VAL A 239 1.03 -10.56 -0.28
CA VAL A 239 1.69 -11.27 -1.37
C VAL A 239 1.03 -12.63 -1.57
N VAL A 240 0.71 -12.93 -2.81
CA VAL A 240 0.34 -14.28 -3.26
C VAL A 240 1.41 -14.85 -4.15
N ALA A 241 1.66 -16.14 -4.02
CA ALA A 241 2.55 -16.89 -4.90
C ALA A 241 1.79 -18.06 -5.55
N ARG A 242 2.10 -18.36 -6.82
CA ARG A 242 1.57 -19.56 -7.45
C ARG A 242 2.17 -20.80 -6.80
N ARG A 243 1.31 -21.67 -6.27
CA ARG A 243 1.70 -22.87 -5.51
C ARG A 243 2.57 -23.80 -6.33
N ASP A 244 2.20 -24.09 -7.58
CA ASP A 244 2.96 -24.95 -8.47
C ASP A 244 4.36 -24.40 -8.72
N TYR A 245 4.49 -23.09 -8.98
CA TYR A 245 5.77 -22.42 -9.16
C TYR A 245 6.63 -22.47 -7.89
N SER A 246 6.03 -22.19 -6.74
CA SER A 246 6.72 -22.21 -5.44
C SER A 246 7.22 -23.61 -5.06
N ASN A 247 6.46 -24.65 -5.42
CA ASN A 247 6.89 -26.04 -5.22
C ASN A 247 8.05 -26.45 -6.14
N GLN A 248 8.09 -25.92 -7.37
CA GLN A 248 9.18 -26.19 -8.32
C GLN A 248 10.44 -25.36 -8.03
N HIS A 249 10.28 -24.18 -7.43
CA HIS A 249 11.31 -23.19 -7.15
C HIS A 249 11.21 -22.63 -5.73
N PRO A 250 11.28 -23.48 -4.69
CA PRO A 250 11.15 -23.03 -3.29
C PRO A 250 12.22 -22.02 -2.90
N GLU A 251 13.41 -22.11 -3.50
CA GLU A 251 14.52 -21.19 -3.32
C GLU A 251 14.18 -19.75 -3.80
N VAL A 252 13.31 -19.62 -4.80
CA VAL A 252 12.87 -18.30 -5.30
C VAL A 252 11.89 -17.65 -4.32
N LEU A 253 10.92 -18.41 -3.81
CA LEU A 253 9.98 -17.89 -2.81
C LEU A 253 10.72 -17.52 -1.51
N ASP A 254 11.67 -18.34 -1.05
CA ASP A 254 12.52 -18.02 0.09
C ASP A 254 13.30 -16.71 -0.14
N ALA A 255 13.94 -16.57 -1.32
CA ALA A 255 14.66 -15.36 -1.68
C ALA A 255 13.75 -14.12 -1.71
N PHE A 256 12.51 -14.26 -2.22
CA PHE A 256 11.53 -13.18 -2.28
C PHE A 256 11.09 -12.73 -0.87
N ILE A 257 10.73 -13.67 0.01
CA ILE A 257 10.33 -13.35 1.40
C ILE A 257 11.48 -12.70 2.15
N GLN A 258 12.71 -13.22 2.00
CA GLN A 258 13.89 -12.59 2.59
C GLN A 258 14.15 -11.18 2.05
N ALA A 259 13.96 -10.95 0.74
CA ALA A 259 14.08 -9.62 0.12
C ALA A 259 12.98 -8.66 0.59
N GLN A 260 11.77 -9.16 0.84
CA GLN A 260 10.68 -8.39 1.42
C GLN A 260 11.00 -7.94 2.86
N LEU A 261 11.58 -8.81 3.67
CA LEU A 261 12.06 -8.46 5.01
C LEU A 261 13.16 -7.39 4.94
N ASP A 262 14.13 -7.50 4.00
CA ASP A 262 15.16 -6.46 3.81
C ASP A 262 14.54 -5.11 3.42
N ALA A 263 13.52 -5.12 2.55
CA ALA A 263 12.82 -3.91 2.14
C ALA A 263 12.02 -3.29 3.29
N THR A 264 11.44 -4.12 4.16
CA THR A 264 10.72 -3.67 5.37
C THR A 264 11.69 -3.05 6.38
N ASP A 265 12.80 -3.71 6.66
CA ASP A 265 13.86 -3.19 7.53
C ASP A 265 14.42 -1.86 7.02
N PHE A 266 14.68 -1.75 5.71
CA PHE A 266 15.16 -0.52 5.09
C PHE A 266 14.15 0.62 5.22
N LEU A 267 12.87 0.35 5.00
CA LEU A 267 11.79 1.35 5.14
C LEU A 267 11.72 1.88 6.58
N HIS A 268 11.82 1.01 7.58
CA HIS A 268 11.80 1.42 8.98
C HIS A 268 13.04 2.22 9.39
N GLN A 269 14.22 1.83 8.91
CA GLN A 269 15.48 2.47 9.28
C GLN A 269 15.73 3.79 8.54
N ARG A 270 15.21 3.92 7.32
CA ARG A 270 15.47 5.06 6.42
C ARG A 270 14.18 5.56 5.73
N PRO A 271 13.16 5.99 6.49
CA PRO A 271 11.83 6.23 5.95
C PRO A 271 11.78 7.34 4.89
N LEU A 272 12.54 8.42 5.02
CA LEU A 272 12.58 9.49 3.99
C LEU A 272 13.34 9.06 2.73
N GLU A 273 14.42 8.28 2.85
CA GLU A 273 15.11 7.70 1.70
C GLU A 273 14.23 6.69 0.98
N ALA A 274 13.52 5.82 1.74
CA ALA A 274 12.54 4.90 1.18
C ALA A 274 11.41 5.64 0.45
N ALA A 275 10.86 6.71 1.05
CA ALA A 275 9.84 7.53 0.42
C ALA A 275 10.34 8.19 -0.88
N LYS A 276 11.61 8.62 -0.91
CA LYS A 276 12.22 9.16 -2.14
C LYS A 276 12.30 8.11 -3.24
N LEU A 277 12.81 6.92 -2.94
CA LEU A 277 12.93 5.83 -3.93
C LEU A 277 11.56 5.41 -4.49
N VAL A 278 10.54 5.37 -3.62
CA VAL A 278 9.16 5.07 -4.04
C VAL A 278 8.60 6.22 -4.89
N ALA A 279 8.83 7.47 -4.52
CA ALA A 279 8.41 8.64 -5.30
C ALA A 279 9.05 8.63 -6.70
N ASP A 280 10.36 8.38 -6.78
CA ASP A 280 11.09 8.27 -8.05
C ASP A 280 10.55 7.13 -8.93
N GLY A 281 10.16 5.98 -8.33
CA GLY A 281 9.65 4.81 -9.05
C GLY A 281 8.16 4.88 -9.41
N SER A 282 7.36 5.69 -8.73
CA SER A 282 5.90 5.80 -8.92
C SER A 282 5.44 7.09 -9.59
N GLY A 283 6.29 8.13 -9.58
CA GLY A 283 5.95 9.49 -10.00
C GLY A 283 5.06 10.25 -9.00
N LEU A 284 4.89 9.74 -7.79
CA LEU A 284 4.14 10.41 -6.72
C LEU A 284 5.01 11.46 -6.01
N PRO A 285 4.43 12.56 -5.46
CA PRO A 285 5.15 13.45 -4.57
C PRO A 285 5.69 12.70 -3.34
N GLN A 286 6.94 12.97 -2.97
CA GLN A 286 7.58 12.31 -1.84
C GLN A 286 6.84 12.56 -0.52
N GLU A 287 6.20 13.72 -0.38
CA GLU A 287 5.38 14.11 0.77
C GLU A 287 4.17 13.19 0.91
N VAL A 288 3.53 12.85 -0.19
CA VAL A 288 2.39 11.90 -0.22
C VAL A 288 2.86 10.49 0.11
N VAL A 289 3.98 10.05 -0.46
CA VAL A 289 4.56 8.75 -0.11
C VAL A 289 4.89 8.70 1.38
N TYR A 290 5.54 9.72 1.93
CA TYR A 290 5.90 9.76 3.34
C TYR A 290 4.70 9.86 4.29
N LEU A 291 3.60 10.48 3.86
CA LEU A 291 2.34 10.47 4.62
C LEU A 291 1.95 9.05 5.01
N TYR A 292 1.99 8.14 4.05
CA TYR A 292 1.53 6.75 4.24
C TYR A 292 2.63 5.79 4.67
N ASN A 293 3.87 6.00 4.20
CA ASN A 293 4.97 5.05 4.40
C ASN A 293 5.95 5.48 5.51
N GLY A 294 5.82 6.71 6.02
CA GLY A 294 6.62 7.18 7.15
C GLY A 294 6.19 6.58 8.49
N PRO A 295 6.97 6.81 9.56
CA PRO A 295 6.63 6.39 10.92
C PRO A 295 5.22 6.84 11.32
N GLY A 296 4.48 5.98 12.02
CA GLY A 296 3.09 6.26 12.40
C GLY A 296 2.05 6.20 11.26
N GLY A 297 2.47 5.93 10.02
CA GLY A 297 1.60 5.68 8.87
C GLY A 297 1.12 4.23 8.79
N THR A 298 1.26 3.62 7.60
CA THR A 298 0.99 2.19 7.40
C THR A 298 1.90 1.34 8.29
N SER A 299 1.34 0.33 8.94
CA SER A 299 2.12 -0.68 9.67
C SER A 299 2.72 -1.65 8.66
N PHE A 300 3.97 -1.43 8.24
CA PHE A 300 4.71 -2.35 7.39
C PHE A 300 5.25 -3.49 8.24
N ASP A 301 4.66 -4.66 8.10
CA ASP A 301 5.03 -5.87 8.81
C ASP A 301 4.57 -7.09 8.00
N THR A 302 5.33 -8.18 8.03
CA THR A 302 5.11 -9.30 7.12
C THR A 302 4.28 -10.46 7.70
N PRO A 303 4.15 -10.68 9.02
CA PRO A 303 3.42 -11.81 9.57
C PRO A 303 1.93 -11.84 9.24
N LEU A 304 1.41 -13.05 9.06
CA LEU A 304 -0.01 -13.32 8.82
C LEU A 304 -0.76 -13.33 10.17
N LYS A 305 -1.13 -12.14 10.64
CA LYS A 305 -1.70 -11.93 11.97
C LYS A 305 -3.17 -12.36 12.05
N PRO A 306 -3.63 -13.01 13.14
CA PRO A 306 -5.02 -13.48 13.29
C PRO A 306 -6.07 -12.38 13.08
N GLN A 307 -5.80 -11.15 13.52
CA GLN A 307 -6.72 -10.02 13.36
C GLN A 307 -6.95 -9.68 11.88
N LEU A 308 -5.90 -9.77 11.03
CA LEU A 308 -5.99 -9.54 9.60
C LEU A 308 -6.73 -10.68 8.90
N ILE A 309 -6.46 -11.93 9.29
CA ILE A 309 -7.17 -13.10 8.76
C ILE A 309 -8.65 -13.05 9.14
N GLN A 310 -8.98 -12.60 10.36
CA GLN A 310 -10.38 -12.43 10.77
C GLN A 310 -11.09 -11.34 9.97
N ALA A 311 -10.43 -10.19 9.74
CA ALA A 311 -10.96 -9.12 8.87
C ALA A 311 -11.17 -9.64 7.44
N PHE A 312 -10.21 -10.39 6.90
CA PHE A 312 -10.28 -11.04 5.59
C PHE A 312 -11.50 -11.95 5.43
N LYS A 313 -11.80 -12.77 6.46
CA LYS A 313 -13.03 -13.57 6.51
C LYS A 313 -14.29 -12.70 6.57
N GLY A 314 -14.22 -11.57 7.26
CA GLY A 314 -15.31 -10.58 7.36
C GLY A 314 -15.64 -9.85 6.05
N ASP A 315 -14.70 -9.80 5.10
CA ASP A 315 -14.88 -9.14 3.80
C ASP A 315 -15.68 -9.99 2.80
N VAL A 316 -15.78 -11.30 3.01
CA VAL A 316 -16.44 -12.24 2.06
C VAL A 316 -17.88 -11.86 1.73
N PRO A 317 -18.77 -11.45 2.66
CA PRO A 317 -20.14 -11.03 2.33
C PRO A 317 -20.19 -9.83 1.38
N TYR A 318 -19.28 -8.87 1.57
CA TYR A 318 -19.19 -7.69 0.72
C TYR A 318 -18.62 -8.00 -0.65
N LEU A 319 -17.66 -8.93 -0.75
CA LEU A 319 -17.18 -9.46 -2.03
C LEU A 319 -18.33 -10.04 -2.85
N LYS A 320 -19.20 -10.84 -2.24
CA LYS A 320 -20.40 -11.39 -2.89
C LYS A 320 -21.41 -10.31 -3.34
N SER A 321 -21.35 -9.12 -2.79
CA SER A 321 -22.15 -7.99 -3.27
C SER A 321 -21.61 -7.39 -4.58
N ILE A 322 -20.32 -7.58 -4.88
CA ILE A 322 -19.65 -7.04 -6.08
C ILE A 322 -19.85 -7.96 -7.29
N GLY A 323 -19.91 -9.29 -7.09
CA GLY A 323 -20.05 -10.25 -8.18
C GLY A 323 -20.15 -11.69 -7.70
N ASP A 324 -20.27 -12.61 -8.66
CA ASP A 324 -20.25 -14.04 -8.43
C ASP A 324 -18.82 -14.54 -8.29
N PHE A 325 -18.44 -14.92 -7.08
CA PHE A 325 -17.15 -15.51 -6.75
C PHE A 325 -17.36 -16.85 -6.06
N ALA A 326 -16.53 -17.84 -6.44
CA ALA A 326 -16.54 -19.14 -5.78
C ALA A 326 -16.14 -18.98 -4.30
N ASP A 327 -16.71 -19.82 -3.43
CA ASP A 327 -16.33 -19.84 -2.03
C ASP A 327 -14.83 -20.20 -1.91
N LEU A 328 -14.12 -19.45 -1.07
CA LEU A 328 -12.71 -19.64 -0.80
C LEU A 328 -12.52 -20.19 0.62
N ASP A 329 -11.86 -21.33 0.72
CA ASP A 329 -11.28 -21.77 1.99
C ASP A 329 -10.09 -20.87 2.34
N ILE A 330 -10.34 -19.86 3.18
CA ILE A 330 -9.33 -18.87 3.56
C ILE A 330 -8.21 -19.53 4.37
N ASP A 331 -8.53 -20.46 5.26
CA ASP A 331 -7.52 -21.14 6.06
C ASP A 331 -6.60 -22.02 5.19
N GLY A 332 -7.13 -22.65 4.16
CA GLY A 332 -6.34 -23.38 3.16
C GLY A 332 -5.64 -22.48 2.12
N PHE A 333 -6.03 -21.20 2.02
CA PHE A 333 -5.37 -20.22 1.17
C PHE A 333 -4.15 -19.58 1.83
N VAL A 334 -4.15 -19.47 3.16
CA VAL A 334 -3.06 -18.88 3.96
C VAL A 334 -1.94 -19.90 4.14
N ASN A 335 -0.71 -19.50 3.78
CA ASN A 335 0.49 -20.31 3.97
C ASN A 335 1.61 -19.49 4.62
N ASP A 336 1.80 -19.64 5.94
CA ASP A 336 2.83 -18.93 6.68
C ASP A 336 4.20 -19.68 6.76
N ALA A 337 4.31 -20.87 6.17
CA ALA A 337 5.52 -21.67 6.25
C ALA A 337 6.77 -20.96 5.68
N PRO A 338 6.69 -20.22 4.53
CA PRO A 338 7.83 -19.45 4.04
C PRO A 338 8.28 -18.35 5.01
N LEU A 339 7.34 -17.67 5.68
CA LEU A 339 7.65 -16.65 6.68
C LEU A 339 8.28 -17.25 7.93
N ARG A 340 7.73 -18.35 8.44
CA ARG A 340 8.29 -19.06 9.60
C ARG A 340 9.75 -19.45 9.36
N LYS A 341 10.02 -20.00 8.16
CA LYS A 341 11.38 -20.33 7.75
C LYS A 341 12.26 -19.07 7.70
N ALA A 342 11.81 -18.00 7.03
CA ALA A 342 12.57 -16.77 6.88
C ALA A 342 12.89 -16.09 8.22
N PHE A 343 11.95 -16.12 9.18
CA PHE A 343 12.17 -15.64 10.54
C PHE A 343 13.20 -16.49 11.28
N ALA A 344 13.10 -17.83 11.20
CA ALA A 344 14.04 -18.75 11.81
C ALA A 344 15.46 -18.56 11.26
N ASP A 345 15.61 -18.41 9.94
CA ASP A 345 16.89 -18.15 9.26
C ASP A 345 17.56 -16.84 9.74
N ARG A 346 16.76 -15.87 10.23
CA ARG A 346 17.23 -14.59 10.81
C ARG A 346 17.35 -14.62 12.33
N GLY A 347 17.03 -15.73 12.99
CA GLY A 347 16.98 -15.81 14.46
C GLY A 347 15.87 -14.97 15.09
N LEU A 348 14.79 -14.68 14.35
CA LEU A 348 13.63 -13.89 14.79
C LEU A 348 12.50 -14.81 15.27
N ASP A 349 11.72 -14.36 16.25
CA ASP A 349 10.54 -15.08 16.76
C ASP A 349 9.29 -14.70 15.96
N TYR A 350 8.86 -15.58 15.06
CA TYR A 350 7.65 -15.41 14.26
C TYR A 350 6.37 -15.37 15.12
N ASN A 351 6.27 -16.18 16.16
CA ASN A 351 5.07 -16.23 17.01
C ASN A 351 4.91 -14.95 17.84
N ALA A 352 6.01 -14.39 18.34
CA ALA A 352 6.00 -13.08 18.99
C ALA A 352 5.57 -11.97 18.01
N ALA A 353 6.07 -11.99 16.77
CA ALA A 353 5.68 -11.02 15.73
C ALA A 353 4.20 -11.14 15.33
N VAL A 354 3.66 -12.37 15.21
CA VAL A 354 2.23 -12.62 14.95
C VAL A 354 1.35 -12.08 16.09
N GLY A 355 1.79 -12.24 17.34
CA GLY A 355 1.07 -11.77 18.55
C GLY A 355 1.07 -10.25 18.72
N ASN A 356 2.01 -9.52 18.08
CA ASN A 356 2.10 -8.06 18.20
C ASN A 356 1.35 -7.38 17.06
N PHE A 357 0.27 -6.63 17.37
CA PHE A 357 -0.52 -5.88 16.38
C PHE A 357 -0.22 -4.37 16.37
N ALA A 358 0.68 -3.90 17.23
CA ALA A 358 1.12 -2.51 17.21
C ALA A 358 1.95 -2.20 15.95
N ASN A 359 1.96 -0.92 15.55
CA ASN A 359 2.83 -0.47 14.46
C ASN A 359 4.30 -0.67 14.86
N PRO A 360 5.11 -1.45 14.10
CA PRO A 360 6.51 -1.70 14.45
C PRO A 360 7.42 -0.48 14.28
N ALA A 361 6.97 0.55 13.56
CA ALA A 361 7.71 1.80 13.34
C ALA A 361 6.90 3.02 13.79
N PRO A 362 6.62 3.20 15.11
CA PRO A 362 5.96 4.38 15.62
C PRO A 362 6.88 5.61 15.49
N ILE A 363 6.30 6.80 15.45
CA ILE A 363 7.05 8.04 15.60
C ILE A 363 7.71 8.03 16.98
N SER A 364 9.02 8.23 17.02
CA SER A 364 9.83 8.19 18.25
C SER A 364 10.90 9.25 18.23
N GLY A 365 11.55 9.46 19.38
CA GLY A 365 12.63 10.43 19.55
C GLY A 365 12.29 11.51 20.56
N THR A 366 12.98 12.62 20.47
CA THR A 366 12.78 13.79 21.35
C THR A 366 12.18 14.93 20.55
N ASP A 367 11.08 15.49 21.02
CA ASP A 367 10.52 16.74 20.51
C ASP A 367 11.52 17.87 20.77
N PRO A 368 12.10 18.48 19.74
CA PRO A 368 13.17 19.45 19.93
C PRO A 368 12.67 20.80 20.46
N VAL A 369 11.36 21.10 20.37
CA VAL A 369 10.76 22.35 20.84
C VAL A 369 10.32 22.22 22.30
N ALA A 370 9.65 21.13 22.63
CA ALA A 370 9.20 20.86 23.99
C ALA A 370 10.31 20.24 24.87
N ASN A 371 11.42 19.82 24.28
CA ASN A 371 12.54 19.11 24.91
C ASN A 371 12.09 17.92 25.76
N ARG A 372 11.16 17.13 25.21
CA ARG A 372 10.60 15.95 25.89
C ARG A 372 10.52 14.75 24.93
N PRO A 373 10.66 13.53 25.43
CA PRO A 373 10.52 12.34 24.58
C PRO A 373 9.08 12.20 24.05
N VAL A 374 8.95 11.67 22.85
CA VAL A 374 7.68 11.23 22.27
C VAL A 374 7.37 9.87 22.88
N THR A 375 6.36 9.79 23.73
CA THR A 375 5.98 8.57 24.48
C THR A 375 4.61 8.05 24.10
N ASP A 376 3.76 8.91 23.52
CA ASP A 376 2.43 8.53 23.06
C ASP A 376 2.37 8.48 21.54
N ALA A 377 2.43 7.27 20.99
CA ALA A 377 2.38 7.05 19.55
C ALA A 377 1.05 7.51 18.90
N ALA A 378 -0.04 7.57 19.67
CA ALA A 378 -1.35 8.00 19.17
C ALA A 378 -1.43 9.52 18.93
N LEU A 379 -0.61 10.30 19.63
CA LEU A 379 -0.55 11.77 19.50
C LEU A 379 0.67 12.23 18.70
N ALA A 380 1.64 11.36 18.49
CA ALA A 380 2.91 11.70 17.87
C ALA A 380 2.71 12.29 16.46
N SER A 381 3.43 13.37 16.21
CA SER A 381 3.35 14.17 14.99
C SER A 381 4.75 14.40 14.42
N GLU A 382 4.89 14.87 13.19
CA GLU A 382 6.20 15.15 12.57
C GLU A 382 6.21 16.43 11.73
N VAL A 383 7.30 17.16 11.79
CA VAL A 383 7.60 18.29 10.89
C VAL A 383 8.79 17.93 10.01
N TRP A 384 8.60 17.99 8.70
CA TRP A 384 9.68 17.83 7.73
C TRP A 384 10.10 19.19 7.17
N LEU A 385 11.32 19.60 7.48
CA LEU A 385 11.90 20.86 6.98
C LEU A 385 12.60 20.63 5.64
N ASP A 386 12.52 21.62 4.77
CA ASP A 386 13.17 21.56 3.45
C ASP A 386 14.69 21.37 3.60
N GLY A 387 15.26 20.48 2.76
CA GLY A 387 16.69 20.15 2.80
C GLY A 387 17.12 19.23 3.94
N GLN A 388 16.19 18.69 4.75
CA GLN A 388 16.52 17.70 5.78
C GLN A 388 16.22 16.27 5.35
N ASP A 389 17.10 15.35 5.76
CA ASP A 389 16.99 13.90 5.47
C ASP A 389 16.19 13.15 6.55
N THR A 390 15.74 13.84 7.60
CA THR A 390 14.93 13.30 8.69
C THR A 390 13.81 14.27 9.04
N ALA A 391 12.62 13.75 9.32
CA ALA A 391 11.54 14.52 9.92
C ALA A 391 11.78 14.70 11.43
N GLN A 392 11.38 15.84 11.97
CA GLN A 392 11.51 16.15 13.40
C GLN A 392 10.24 15.69 14.11
N PRO A 393 10.33 14.84 15.15
CA PRO A 393 9.17 14.41 15.89
C PRO A 393 8.63 15.54 16.77
N ALA A 394 7.32 15.58 16.92
CA ALA A 394 6.62 16.40 17.90
C ALA A 394 5.75 15.51 18.79
N ALA A 395 5.69 15.80 20.07
CA ALA A 395 5.08 14.92 21.05
C ALA A 395 3.53 14.81 20.91
N ASP A 396 2.94 15.85 20.32
CA ASP A 396 1.49 15.93 20.05
C ASP A 396 1.21 17.00 18.97
N PRO A 397 -0.03 17.11 18.45
CA PRO A 397 -0.38 18.10 17.43
C PRO A 397 -0.17 19.56 17.88
N THR A 398 -0.36 19.87 19.16
CA THR A 398 -0.09 21.24 19.69
C THR A 398 1.40 21.56 19.65
N ALA A 399 2.23 20.60 20.03
CA ALA A 399 3.69 20.73 19.96
C ALA A 399 4.17 20.86 18.50
N LEU A 400 3.55 20.15 17.55
CA LEU A 400 3.82 20.31 16.13
C LEU A 400 3.53 21.74 15.65
N LEU A 401 2.39 22.35 16.02
CA LEU A 401 2.08 23.73 15.64
C LEU A 401 3.14 24.71 16.17
N ARG A 402 3.64 24.50 17.41
CA ARG A 402 4.76 25.29 17.96
C ARG A 402 6.03 25.10 17.15
N ALA A 403 6.36 23.86 16.77
CA ALA A 403 7.54 23.58 15.95
C ALA A 403 7.45 24.26 14.57
N VAL A 404 6.29 24.23 13.93
CA VAL A 404 6.04 24.94 12.67
C VAL A 404 6.19 26.46 12.85
N LYS A 405 5.56 27.03 13.88
CA LYS A 405 5.68 28.46 14.19
C LYS A 405 7.13 28.89 14.40
N GLN A 406 7.88 28.11 15.18
CA GLN A 406 9.30 28.37 15.45
C GLN A 406 10.16 28.24 14.19
N ALA A 407 9.94 27.21 13.36
CA ALA A 407 10.65 27.03 12.09
C ALA A 407 10.43 28.24 11.17
N ARG A 408 9.19 28.69 11.01
CA ARG A 408 8.84 29.89 10.21
C ARG A 408 9.51 31.17 10.76
N ALA A 409 9.49 31.34 12.06
CA ALA A 409 10.17 32.51 12.72
C ALA A 409 11.70 32.50 12.50
N GLN A 410 12.31 31.33 12.33
CA GLN A 410 13.70 31.13 11.98
C GLN A 410 14.00 31.24 10.46
N GLY A 411 13.00 31.54 9.64
CA GLY A 411 13.13 31.58 8.18
C GLY A 411 13.30 30.20 7.52
N LYS A 412 13.05 29.10 8.26
CA LYS A 412 13.10 27.75 7.72
C LYS A 412 11.81 27.42 6.98
N LYS A 413 11.93 26.77 5.83
CA LYS A 413 10.77 26.31 5.05
C LYS A 413 10.32 24.96 5.55
N VAL A 414 9.05 24.87 5.95
CA VAL A 414 8.38 23.60 6.24
C VAL A 414 7.98 22.97 4.89
N ARG A 415 8.48 21.77 4.62
CA ARG A 415 8.17 21.00 3.42
C ARG A 415 6.83 20.29 3.57
N ALA A 416 6.62 19.62 4.71
CA ALA A 416 5.37 19.02 5.10
C ALA A 416 5.28 18.88 6.63
N ALA A 417 4.07 18.74 7.15
CA ALA A 417 3.84 18.43 8.55
C ALA A 417 2.70 17.40 8.64
N TYR A 418 2.82 16.44 9.55
CA TYR A 418 1.93 15.29 9.66
C TYR A 418 1.41 15.15 11.08
N VAL A 419 0.09 14.97 11.20
CA VAL A 419 -0.61 14.83 12.47
C VAL A 419 -1.54 13.61 12.46
N PRO A 420 -1.82 12.98 13.60
CA PRO A 420 -2.89 11.99 13.71
C PRO A 420 -4.23 12.72 13.82
N ASP A 421 -5.28 12.20 13.17
CA ASP A 421 -6.66 12.60 13.43
C ASP A 421 -7.01 12.34 14.91
N ALA A 422 -7.65 13.32 15.56
CA ALA A 422 -7.91 13.27 17.00
C ALA A 422 -8.91 12.18 17.43
N GLU A 423 -9.80 11.73 16.51
CA GLU A 423 -10.80 10.68 16.77
C GLU A 423 -10.35 9.33 16.21
N LEU A 424 -9.80 9.33 15.00
CA LEU A 424 -9.52 8.14 14.23
C LEU A 424 -8.07 7.68 14.30
N GLY A 425 -7.14 8.57 14.64
CA GLY A 425 -5.70 8.29 14.65
C GLY A 425 -5.08 8.23 13.26
N THR A 426 -5.84 8.50 12.21
CA THR A 426 -5.34 8.52 10.84
C THR A 426 -4.30 9.61 10.66
N ARG A 427 -3.10 9.23 10.22
CA ARG A 427 -2.04 10.19 9.89
C ARG A 427 -2.42 11.01 8.66
N TRP A 428 -2.35 12.34 8.77
CA TRP A 428 -2.77 13.27 7.74
C TRP A 428 -1.85 14.48 7.62
N PHE A 429 -1.99 15.26 6.55
CA PHE A 429 -1.30 16.55 6.39
C PHE A 429 -1.86 17.57 7.37
N ALA A 430 -1.01 18.22 8.13
CA ALA A 430 -1.41 19.22 9.13
C ALA A 430 -2.08 20.45 8.50
N ASP A 431 -1.64 20.86 7.30
CA ASP A 431 -2.19 22.00 6.55
C ASP A 431 -3.50 21.67 5.82
N LYS A 432 -3.87 20.39 5.76
CA LYS A 432 -5.14 19.90 5.18
C LYS A 432 -6.13 19.43 6.24
N ALA A 433 -5.70 19.36 7.50
CA ALA A 433 -6.57 19.01 8.62
C ALA A 433 -7.46 20.20 9.04
N LEU A 434 -8.64 19.87 9.55
CA LEU A 434 -9.52 20.81 10.25
C LEU A 434 -9.08 20.88 11.71
N TRP A 435 -8.77 22.06 12.21
CA TRP A 435 -8.29 22.24 13.56
C TRP A 435 -9.39 22.68 14.52
N VAL A 436 -9.42 22.11 15.71
CA VAL A 436 -10.28 22.56 16.80
C VAL A 436 -9.43 22.90 18.01
N ARG A 437 -9.55 24.13 18.48
CA ARG A 437 -8.93 24.53 19.75
C ARG A 437 -9.87 24.21 20.90
N ALA A 438 -9.41 23.45 21.87
CA ALA A 438 -10.07 23.12 23.13
C ALA A 438 -9.18 23.54 24.29
N GLY A 439 -9.40 24.75 24.84
CA GLY A 439 -8.50 25.35 25.81
C GLY A 439 -7.13 25.66 25.19
N ASP A 440 -6.07 25.10 25.76
CA ASP A 440 -4.69 25.22 25.25
C ASP A 440 -4.26 24.07 24.30
N THR A 441 -5.19 23.14 24.01
CA THR A 441 -4.95 21.97 23.13
C THR A 441 -5.51 22.24 21.73
N TYR A 442 -4.77 21.82 20.70
CA TYR A 442 -5.18 21.91 19.31
C TYR A 442 -5.34 20.49 18.76
N LEU A 443 -6.52 20.19 18.25
CA LEU A 443 -6.93 18.86 17.80
C LEU A 443 -7.18 18.88 16.29
N PRO A 444 -6.48 18.05 15.51
CA PRO A 444 -6.69 17.93 14.07
C PRO A 444 -7.76 16.88 13.76
N PHE A 445 -8.61 17.15 12.77
CA PHE A 445 -9.61 16.24 12.22
C PHE A 445 -9.44 16.13 10.71
N THR A 446 -9.65 14.94 10.17
CA THR A 446 -9.50 14.68 8.73
C THR A 446 -10.78 14.98 7.95
N THR A 447 -11.95 14.92 8.61
CA THR A 447 -13.26 15.16 7.96
C THR A 447 -14.08 16.22 8.69
N PRO A 448 -14.91 17.00 7.95
CA PRO A 448 -15.86 17.96 8.57
C PRO A 448 -16.80 17.29 9.57
N ALA A 449 -17.27 16.08 9.26
CA ALA A 449 -18.19 15.34 10.12
C ALA A 449 -17.54 15.00 11.49
N ALA A 450 -16.28 14.60 11.53
CA ALA A 450 -15.55 14.31 12.77
C ALA A 450 -15.36 15.59 13.60
N ALA A 451 -14.91 16.68 12.99
CA ALA A 451 -14.77 17.98 13.66
C ALA A 451 -16.11 18.47 14.26
N GLN A 452 -17.20 18.32 13.51
CA GLN A 452 -18.53 18.73 13.98
C GLN A 452 -19.05 17.85 15.13
N ARG A 453 -18.82 16.52 15.07
CA ARG A 453 -19.15 15.60 16.20
C ARG A 453 -18.43 16.06 17.46
N TYR A 454 -17.15 16.34 17.36
CA TYR A 454 -16.36 16.82 18.50
C TYR A 454 -16.90 18.14 19.06
N LEU A 455 -17.15 19.15 18.23
CA LEU A 455 -17.67 20.46 18.64
C LEU A 455 -19.05 20.34 19.29
N THR A 456 -19.91 19.46 18.82
CA THR A 456 -21.22 19.20 19.40
C THR A 456 -21.09 18.62 20.81
N ALA A 457 -20.14 17.71 21.03
CA ALA A 457 -19.87 17.12 22.33
C ALA A 457 -19.09 18.06 23.28
N HIS A 458 -18.38 19.05 22.73
CA HIS A 458 -17.52 20.00 23.46
C HIS A 458 -17.82 21.46 23.06
N PRO A 459 -18.91 22.06 23.57
CA PRO A 459 -19.37 23.40 23.14
C PRO A 459 -18.38 24.56 23.35
N GLY A 460 -17.30 24.35 24.13
CA GLY A 460 -16.21 25.33 24.30
C GLY A 460 -15.13 25.28 23.24
N GLY A 461 -15.21 24.35 22.31
CA GLY A 461 -14.27 24.21 21.19
C GLY A 461 -14.46 25.31 20.15
N THR A 462 -13.37 25.68 19.47
CA THR A 462 -13.38 26.67 18.38
C THR A 462 -12.71 26.07 17.16
N GLN A 463 -13.41 26.01 16.03
CA GLN A 463 -12.81 25.57 14.77
C GLN A 463 -11.89 26.66 14.21
N LEU A 464 -10.72 26.28 13.74
CA LEU A 464 -9.68 27.14 13.20
C LEU A 464 -9.17 26.59 11.85
N SER A 465 -8.69 27.48 11.00
CA SER A 465 -7.81 27.04 9.90
C SER A 465 -6.41 26.70 10.44
N TYR A 466 -5.64 25.95 9.66
CA TYR A 466 -4.24 25.66 10.01
C TYR A 466 -3.43 26.92 10.31
N GLU A 467 -3.55 27.95 9.48
CA GLU A 467 -2.82 29.21 9.65
C GLU A 467 -3.23 29.95 10.94
N GLN A 468 -4.52 29.91 11.30
CA GLN A 468 -4.98 30.45 12.58
C GLN A 468 -4.42 29.63 13.75
N ALA A 469 -4.43 28.29 13.66
CA ALA A 469 -3.90 27.43 14.70
C ALA A 469 -2.39 27.67 14.93
N VAL A 470 -1.59 27.78 13.85
CA VAL A 470 -0.17 28.12 13.92
C VAL A 470 0.05 29.52 14.50
N GLY A 471 -0.77 30.50 14.12
CA GLY A 471 -0.69 31.88 14.62
C GLY A 471 -0.99 31.99 16.12
N GLU A 472 -2.04 31.32 16.58
CA GLU A 472 -2.58 31.42 17.95
C GLU A 472 -1.83 30.55 18.98
N VAL A 473 -1.22 29.43 18.56
CA VAL A 473 -0.52 28.55 19.48
C VAL A 473 0.55 29.32 20.27
N ARG A 474 0.50 29.19 21.60
CA ARG A 474 1.50 29.83 22.49
C ARG A 474 2.83 29.11 22.37
N SER A 475 3.90 29.89 22.38
CA SER A 475 5.29 29.41 22.30
C SER A 475 5.67 28.54 23.49
#